data_96ae481be734be939404eb085f301d71
#
_entry.id   96ae481be734be939404eb085f301d71
#
_cell.length_a   1.000
_cell.length_b   1.000
_cell.length_c   1.000
_cell.angle_alpha   90.00
_cell.angle_beta   90.00
_cell.angle_gamma   90.00
#
_symmetry.space_group_name_H-M   'P 1'
#
loop_
_entity.id
_entity.type
_entity.pdbx_description
1 polymer ?
#
loop_
_entity_poly.entity_id
_entity_poly.type
_entity_poly.pdbx_seq_one_letter_code
_entity_poly.pdbx_strand_id
1 'polypeptide(L)'
;MFLRAPRERCRPPPVNTFRIGTRGSALALAQAGLTEAALALAFPDLRTERQVFITRGDKKLDLSLLKANEAGGKGLFTKELEDALLRDEIAVAVHSLKDLPGHNPPGLAITAVLERAPTADVLIAKHAGGFEALPDGARIGTSSVRRARQLRWLRPDLRVEEWRGNVQTRLRKLAAADEVAGILLAQAGLERLGFDLSAGTLEFENVTFQIESLAGRLLPAIGQGAIALQSRADRPEVSAILEKIDHRETHIAIRAERELQRLLAGDCSMPVGVFTSLKGDHLHLRAILFSADETLPPITAEAEGAASEPSKIAAEVFAQFP
;
A
#
# COMPACT_ATOMS: atom_id res chain seq x y z
N MET A 1 -12.35 42.84 14.67
CA MET A 1 -12.38 41.69 15.61
C MET A 1 -13.53 40.78 15.14
N PHE A 2 -13.22 39.87 14.20
CA PHE A 2 -14.20 38.95 13.64
C PHE A 2 -14.23 37.69 14.52
N LEU A 3 -15.30 37.55 15.30
CA LEU A 3 -15.62 36.35 16.05
C LEU A 3 -15.90 35.22 15.04
N ARG A 4 -15.02 34.21 14.98
CA ARG A 4 -15.31 32.96 14.27
C ARG A 4 -16.51 32.28 14.94
N ALA A 5 -17.57 32.06 14.18
CA ALA A 5 -18.70 31.26 14.63
C ALA A 5 -18.18 29.86 15.09
N PRO A 6 -18.76 29.28 16.16
CA PRO A 6 -18.40 27.96 16.60
C PRO A 6 -18.71 26.98 15.48
N ARG A 7 -17.71 26.14 15.10
CA ARG A 7 -17.92 25.03 14.17
C ARG A 7 -19.02 24.15 14.74
N GLU A 8 -20.14 24.02 14.04
CA GLU A 8 -21.18 23.06 14.37
C GLU A 8 -20.53 21.68 14.51
N ARG A 9 -20.64 21.10 15.70
CA ARG A 9 -20.19 19.74 15.96
C ARG A 9 -21.10 18.80 15.17
N CYS A 10 -20.56 18.18 14.12
CA CYS A 10 -21.25 17.12 13.39
C CYS A 10 -21.55 15.99 14.39
N ARG A 11 -22.82 15.80 14.74
CA ARG A 11 -23.21 14.62 15.54
C ARG A 11 -23.09 13.38 14.64
N PRO A 12 -22.37 12.34 15.07
CA PRO A 12 -22.36 11.09 14.34
C PRO A 12 -23.79 10.52 14.31
N PRO A 13 -24.18 9.81 13.24
CA PRO A 13 -25.40 9.03 13.25
C PRO A 13 -25.36 8.02 14.41
N PRO A 14 -26.52 7.56 14.93
CA PRO A 14 -26.59 6.71 16.12
C PRO A 14 -26.02 5.31 15.83
N VAL A 15 -24.72 5.18 15.91
CA VAL A 15 -24.02 3.90 15.94
C VAL A 15 -23.58 3.68 17.38
N ASN A 16 -24.10 2.67 18.04
CA ASN A 16 -23.78 2.39 19.45
C ASN A 16 -22.28 2.15 19.67
N THR A 17 -21.59 1.56 18.68
CA THR A 17 -20.13 1.35 18.68
C THR A 17 -19.69 1.16 17.22
N PHE A 18 -18.68 1.94 16.78
CA PHE A 18 -18.11 1.84 15.43
C PHE A 18 -16.98 0.80 15.43
N ARG A 19 -17.27 -0.41 14.93
CA ARG A 19 -16.31 -1.51 14.93
C ARG A 19 -15.38 -1.44 13.74
N ILE A 20 -14.09 -1.50 14.04
CA ILE A 20 -12.97 -1.40 13.07
C ILE A 20 -12.28 -2.74 12.97
N GLY A 21 -12.38 -3.40 11.82
CA GLY A 21 -11.70 -4.65 11.53
C GLY A 21 -10.28 -4.42 11.02
N THR A 22 -9.33 -5.18 11.52
CA THR A 22 -7.94 -5.15 11.08
C THR A 22 -7.26 -6.51 11.24
N ARG A 23 -6.11 -6.72 10.58
CA ARG A 23 -5.25 -7.88 10.78
C ARG A 23 -4.40 -7.72 12.05
N GLY A 24 -3.84 -8.85 12.54
CA GLY A 24 -3.02 -8.87 13.75
C GLY A 24 -1.55 -8.49 13.57
N SER A 25 -1.07 -8.18 12.36
CA SER A 25 0.32 -7.76 12.17
C SER A 25 0.59 -6.37 12.77
N ALA A 26 1.81 -6.12 13.27
CA ALA A 26 2.18 -4.83 13.85
C ALA A 26 1.86 -3.64 12.92
N LEU A 27 2.11 -3.79 11.60
CA LEU A 27 1.80 -2.75 10.62
C LEU A 27 0.29 -2.54 10.47
N ALA A 28 -0.51 -3.60 10.45
CA ALA A 28 -1.97 -3.49 10.35
C ALA A 28 -2.57 -2.85 11.61
N LEU A 29 -2.04 -3.18 12.78
CA LEU A 29 -2.44 -2.55 14.06
C LEU A 29 -2.09 -1.06 14.09
N ALA A 30 -0.91 -0.67 13.59
CA ALA A 30 -0.53 0.74 13.45
C ALA A 30 -1.48 1.49 12.50
N GLN A 31 -1.85 0.89 11.36
CA GLN A 31 -2.81 1.48 10.42
C GLN A 31 -4.22 1.63 11.02
N ALA A 32 -4.68 0.64 11.78
CA ALA A 32 -5.94 0.75 12.52
C ALA A 32 -5.88 1.89 13.56
N GLY A 33 -4.77 2.03 14.27
CA GLY A 33 -4.55 3.13 15.21
C GLY A 33 -4.60 4.51 14.56
N LEU A 34 -4.05 4.66 13.35
CA LEU A 34 -4.17 5.91 12.57
C LEU A 34 -5.64 6.19 12.18
N THR A 35 -6.39 5.15 11.82
CA THR A 35 -7.82 5.28 11.52
C THR A 35 -8.63 5.68 12.74
N GLU A 36 -8.37 5.07 13.90
CA GLU A 36 -9.00 5.42 15.17
C GLU A 36 -8.70 6.87 15.56
N ALA A 37 -7.45 7.30 15.41
CA ALA A 37 -7.05 8.69 15.69
C ALA A 37 -7.76 9.70 14.77
N ALA A 38 -7.88 9.40 13.47
CA ALA A 38 -8.61 10.24 12.53
C ALA A 38 -10.11 10.32 12.88
N LEU A 39 -10.73 9.19 13.25
CA LEU A 39 -12.13 9.16 13.70
C LEU A 39 -12.33 9.93 14.99
N ALA A 40 -11.47 9.77 15.99
CA ALA A 40 -11.55 10.48 17.26
C ALA A 40 -11.40 12.01 17.08
N LEU A 41 -10.56 12.45 16.14
CA LEU A 41 -10.42 13.85 15.80
C LEU A 41 -11.69 14.43 15.13
N ALA A 42 -12.30 13.67 14.21
CA ALA A 42 -13.49 14.10 13.49
C ALA A 42 -14.77 13.98 14.35
N PHE A 43 -14.83 12.98 15.20
CA PHE A 43 -16.00 12.64 16.04
C PHE A 43 -15.56 12.27 17.46
N PRO A 44 -15.32 13.24 18.36
CA PRO A 44 -14.84 12.99 19.72
C PRO A 44 -15.76 12.10 20.57
N ASP A 45 -17.06 12.10 20.26
CA ASP A 45 -18.08 11.32 20.99
C ASP A 45 -18.32 9.92 20.37
N LEU A 46 -17.65 9.58 19.25
CA LEU A 46 -17.80 8.29 18.59
C LEU A 46 -16.99 7.21 19.35
N ARG A 47 -17.71 6.22 19.88
CA ARG A 47 -17.06 5.07 20.48
C ARG A 47 -16.58 4.11 19.41
N THR A 48 -15.28 3.89 19.31
CA THR A 48 -14.68 2.91 18.40
C THR A 48 -14.27 1.63 19.15
N GLU A 49 -14.35 0.49 18.47
CA GLU A 49 -13.89 -0.80 18.98
C GLU A 49 -13.08 -1.50 17.88
N ARG A 50 -11.85 -1.91 18.20
CA ARG A 50 -10.98 -2.64 17.28
C ARG A 50 -11.23 -4.15 17.38
N GLN A 51 -11.48 -4.78 16.23
CA GLN A 51 -11.60 -6.22 16.11
C GLN A 51 -10.47 -6.78 15.24
N VAL A 52 -9.67 -7.70 15.80
CA VAL A 52 -8.51 -8.27 15.13
C VAL A 52 -8.87 -9.61 14.50
N PHE A 53 -8.59 -9.75 13.21
CA PHE A 53 -8.80 -10.96 12.42
C PHE A 53 -7.48 -11.63 12.08
N ILE A 54 -7.44 -12.96 12.20
CA ILE A 54 -6.31 -13.78 11.73
C ILE A 54 -6.68 -14.30 10.34
N THR A 55 -6.00 -13.81 9.32
CA THR A 55 -6.28 -14.20 7.94
C THR A 55 -5.55 -15.50 7.55
N ARG A 56 -6.01 -16.11 6.45
CA ARG A 56 -5.34 -17.29 5.87
C ARG A 56 -3.90 -16.99 5.48
N GLY A 57 -3.64 -15.77 5.00
CA GLY A 57 -2.30 -15.30 4.67
C GLY A 57 -1.38 -15.18 5.89
N ASP A 58 -1.93 -14.79 7.05
CA ASP A 58 -1.18 -14.73 8.30
C ASP A 58 -0.78 -16.12 8.82
N LYS A 59 -1.62 -17.15 8.56
CA LYS A 59 -1.34 -18.54 8.96
C LYS A 59 -0.36 -19.27 8.03
N LYS A 60 -0.19 -18.79 6.78
CA LYS A 60 0.60 -19.47 5.74
C LYS A 60 1.76 -18.59 5.25
N LEU A 61 2.52 -18.01 6.18
CA LEU A 61 3.66 -17.13 5.88
C LEU A 61 4.73 -17.78 4.96
N ASP A 62 4.78 -19.11 4.88
CA ASP A 62 5.78 -19.87 4.12
C ASP A 62 5.34 -20.21 2.68
N LEU A 63 4.06 -19.98 2.29
CA LEU A 63 3.60 -20.27 0.93
C LEU A 63 3.97 -19.15 -0.04
N SER A 64 4.55 -19.51 -1.20
CA SER A 64 4.81 -18.57 -2.29
C SER A 64 3.51 -17.88 -2.75
N LEU A 65 3.50 -16.51 -2.84
CA LEU A 65 2.38 -15.76 -3.38
C LEU A 65 2.02 -16.21 -4.80
N LEU A 66 3.02 -16.60 -5.61
CA LEU A 66 2.81 -17.18 -6.93
C LEU A 66 2.04 -18.48 -6.84
N LYS A 67 2.48 -19.43 -5.99
CA LYS A 67 1.78 -20.70 -5.76
C LYS A 67 0.43 -20.53 -5.06
N ALA A 68 0.29 -19.50 -4.23
CA ALA A 68 -0.96 -19.17 -3.57
C ALA A 68 -2.00 -18.59 -4.56
N ASN A 69 -1.56 -17.81 -5.55
CA ASN A 69 -2.42 -17.28 -6.62
C ASN A 69 -2.84 -18.37 -7.62
N GLU A 70 -1.94 -19.27 -7.99
CA GLU A 70 -2.23 -20.45 -8.82
C GLU A 70 -3.26 -21.38 -8.17
N ALA A 71 -3.26 -21.48 -6.84
CA ALA A 71 -4.23 -22.27 -6.06
C ALA A 71 -5.56 -21.55 -5.77
N GLY A 72 -5.89 -20.46 -6.50
CA GLY A 72 -7.12 -19.68 -6.31
C GLY A 72 -7.10 -18.75 -5.09
N GLY A 73 -5.92 -18.38 -4.60
CA GLY A 73 -5.69 -17.59 -3.38
C GLY A 73 -5.95 -16.08 -3.48
N LYS A 74 -6.84 -15.63 -4.38
CA LYS A 74 -7.30 -14.24 -4.38
C LYS A 74 -7.92 -13.91 -3.01
N GLY A 75 -7.48 -12.82 -2.39
CA GLY A 75 -8.01 -12.40 -1.09
C GLY A 75 -7.44 -13.11 0.14
N LEU A 76 -6.22 -13.68 0.06
CA LEU A 76 -5.57 -14.35 1.21
C LEU A 76 -5.50 -13.51 2.48
N PHE A 77 -5.47 -12.19 2.33
CA PHE A 77 -5.32 -11.23 3.42
C PHE A 77 -6.55 -10.38 3.69
N THR A 78 -7.60 -10.52 2.87
CA THR A 78 -8.77 -9.63 2.91
C THR A 78 -10.07 -10.36 3.19
N LYS A 79 -10.16 -11.65 2.81
CA LYS A 79 -11.42 -12.41 2.80
C LYS A 79 -12.13 -12.43 4.16
N GLU A 80 -11.41 -12.68 5.24
CA GLU A 80 -12.00 -12.74 6.59
C GLU A 80 -12.59 -11.40 7.02
N LEU A 81 -11.94 -10.28 6.62
CA LEU A 81 -12.43 -8.92 6.86
C LEU A 81 -13.64 -8.59 5.97
N GLU A 82 -13.59 -8.96 4.70
CA GLU A 82 -14.68 -8.79 3.74
C GLU A 82 -15.92 -9.59 4.15
N ASP A 83 -15.73 -10.83 4.59
CA ASP A 83 -16.81 -11.67 5.13
C ASP A 83 -17.43 -11.04 6.39
N ALA A 84 -16.61 -10.45 7.28
CA ALA A 84 -17.09 -9.76 8.49
C ALA A 84 -17.86 -8.48 8.17
N LEU A 85 -17.45 -7.71 7.15
CA LEU A 85 -18.21 -6.58 6.63
C LEU A 85 -19.56 -7.01 6.11
N LEU A 86 -19.63 -8.05 5.27
CA LEU A 86 -20.87 -8.56 4.69
C LEU A 86 -21.83 -9.11 5.74
N ARG A 87 -21.32 -9.67 6.87
CA ARG A 87 -22.12 -10.12 8.00
C ARG A 87 -22.45 -9.03 9.02
N ASP A 88 -22.04 -7.77 8.74
CA ASP A 88 -22.27 -6.63 9.64
C ASP A 88 -21.60 -6.77 11.04
N GLU A 89 -20.55 -7.59 11.12
CA GLU A 89 -19.77 -7.77 12.35
C GLU A 89 -18.84 -6.57 12.61
N ILE A 90 -18.38 -5.91 11.55
CA ILE A 90 -17.59 -4.67 11.57
C ILE A 90 -18.19 -3.63 10.63
N ALA A 91 -18.01 -2.35 10.96
CA ALA A 91 -18.47 -1.23 10.15
C ALA A 91 -17.46 -0.90 9.04
N VAL A 92 -16.16 -1.04 9.32
CA VAL A 92 -15.06 -0.73 8.40
C VAL A 92 -13.92 -1.73 8.54
N ALA A 93 -13.32 -2.12 7.43
CA ALA A 93 -12.07 -2.87 7.38
C ALA A 93 -10.93 -1.95 6.95
N VAL A 94 -9.80 -2.02 7.68
CA VAL A 94 -8.59 -1.23 7.43
C VAL A 94 -7.58 -2.08 6.68
N HIS A 95 -7.14 -1.59 5.51
CA HIS A 95 -6.20 -2.31 4.64
C HIS A 95 -5.02 -1.44 4.21
N SER A 96 -3.86 -2.06 4.04
CA SER A 96 -2.86 -1.51 3.12
C SER A 96 -3.42 -1.62 1.71
N LEU A 97 -3.67 -0.51 1.03
CA LEU A 97 -4.40 -0.52 -0.25
C LEU A 97 -3.72 -1.38 -1.32
N LYS A 98 -2.40 -1.40 -1.35
CA LYS A 98 -1.61 -2.22 -2.29
C LYS A 98 -1.84 -3.73 -2.19
N ASP A 99 -2.43 -4.19 -1.07
CA ASP A 99 -2.73 -5.60 -0.83
C ASP A 99 -4.16 -5.97 -1.29
N LEU A 100 -4.97 -4.97 -1.69
CA LEU A 100 -6.32 -5.16 -2.20
C LEU A 100 -6.30 -5.50 -3.71
N PRO A 101 -7.16 -6.43 -4.16
CA PRO A 101 -7.38 -6.68 -5.58
C PRO A 101 -7.87 -5.43 -6.33
N GLY A 102 -7.73 -5.39 -7.66
CA GLY A 102 -8.17 -4.28 -8.49
C GLY A 102 -9.69 -4.02 -8.47
N HIS A 103 -10.48 -5.01 -8.06
CA HIS A 103 -11.94 -4.90 -7.90
C HIS A 103 -12.35 -5.25 -6.46
N ASN A 104 -13.40 -4.61 -6.00
CA ASN A 104 -14.01 -4.94 -4.72
C ASN A 104 -15.01 -6.10 -4.91
N PRO A 105 -15.22 -6.94 -3.89
CA PRO A 105 -16.35 -7.87 -3.87
C PRO A 105 -17.69 -7.14 -3.99
N PRO A 106 -18.72 -7.79 -4.59
CA PRO A 106 -20.05 -7.20 -4.64
C PRO A 106 -20.56 -6.77 -3.26
N GLY A 107 -21.14 -5.58 -3.16
CA GLY A 107 -21.66 -5.02 -1.92
C GLY A 107 -20.61 -4.30 -1.04
N LEU A 108 -19.33 -4.33 -1.40
CA LEU A 108 -18.26 -3.63 -0.70
C LEU A 108 -17.66 -2.51 -1.55
N ALA A 109 -17.23 -1.44 -0.90
CA ALA A 109 -16.55 -0.31 -1.53
C ALA A 109 -15.39 0.19 -0.68
N ILE A 110 -14.35 0.75 -1.31
CA ILE A 110 -13.41 1.62 -0.62
C ILE A 110 -14.09 2.97 -0.47
N THR A 111 -14.54 3.25 0.74
CA THR A 111 -15.35 4.43 1.03
C THR A 111 -14.50 5.64 1.35
N ALA A 112 -13.34 5.42 1.95
CA ALA A 112 -12.39 6.48 2.27
C ALA A 112 -10.96 5.96 2.20
N VAL A 113 -10.02 6.90 2.07
CA VAL A 113 -8.58 6.66 2.23
C VAL A 113 -8.01 7.73 3.14
N LEU A 114 -7.06 7.36 4.00
CA LEU A 114 -6.35 8.34 4.81
C LEU A 114 -5.27 9.04 3.98
N GLU A 115 -4.72 10.14 4.52
CA GLU A 115 -3.58 10.82 3.92
C GLU A 115 -2.48 9.83 3.57
N ARG A 116 -1.95 9.96 2.35
CA ARG A 116 -0.98 9.02 1.80
C ARG A 116 0.40 9.23 2.41
N ALA A 117 0.97 8.20 3.00
CA ALA A 117 2.37 8.19 3.38
C ALA A 117 3.28 8.10 2.15
N PRO A 118 4.60 8.39 2.29
CA PRO A 118 5.55 8.31 1.18
C PRO A 118 5.46 7.00 0.41
N THR A 119 5.47 7.11 -0.93
CA THR A 119 5.26 5.96 -1.83
C THR A 119 6.56 5.24 -2.19
N ALA A 120 7.73 5.78 -1.83
CA ALA A 120 9.02 5.24 -2.21
C ALA A 120 9.25 3.81 -1.69
N ASP A 121 10.02 3.06 -2.46
CA ASP A 121 10.72 1.90 -1.96
C ASP A 121 12.06 2.34 -1.35
N VAL A 122 12.50 1.64 -0.32
CA VAL A 122 13.76 1.90 0.37
C VAL A 122 14.63 0.65 0.27
N LEU A 123 15.87 0.83 -0.17
CA LEU A 123 16.94 -0.15 -0.01
C LEU A 123 17.43 -0.10 1.43
N ILE A 124 17.42 -1.24 2.10
CA ILE A 124 18.02 -1.43 3.41
C ILE A 124 19.21 -2.36 3.20
N ALA A 125 20.42 -1.82 3.42
CA ALA A 125 21.68 -2.50 3.13
C ALA A 125 22.55 -2.64 4.39
N LYS A 126 23.45 -3.62 4.39
CA LYS A 126 24.42 -3.81 5.46
C LYS A 126 25.61 -2.85 5.36
N HIS A 127 25.93 -2.41 4.15
CA HIS A 127 27.10 -1.61 3.86
C HIS A 127 26.71 -0.23 3.34
N ALA A 128 27.58 0.74 3.59
CA ALA A 128 27.44 2.10 3.12
C ALA A 128 27.62 2.18 1.58
N GLY A 129 27.15 3.29 0.99
CA GLY A 129 27.32 3.61 -0.42
C GLY A 129 26.07 3.48 -1.28
N GLY A 130 24.98 2.90 -0.73
CA GLY A 130 23.68 2.84 -1.39
C GLY A 130 23.63 1.93 -2.62
N PHE A 131 22.64 2.16 -3.46
CA PHE A 131 22.27 1.31 -4.60
C PHE A 131 23.38 1.22 -5.66
N GLU A 132 24.04 2.34 -5.95
CA GLU A 132 25.10 2.39 -6.97
C GLU A 132 26.38 1.69 -6.50
N ALA A 133 26.64 1.65 -5.19
CA ALA A 133 27.81 1.01 -4.63
C ALA A 133 27.62 -0.49 -4.33
N LEU A 134 26.47 -1.05 -4.65
CA LEU A 134 26.26 -2.49 -4.53
C LEU A 134 27.27 -3.22 -5.44
N PRO A 135 28.01 -4.22 -4.93
CA PRO A 135 28.93 -5.01 -5.74
C PRO A 135 28.23 -5.70 -6.92
N ASP A 136 28.96 -5.95 -7.99
CA ASP A 136 28.46 -6.75 -9.11
C ASP A 136 28.03 -8.13 -8.63
N GLY A 137 26.84 -8.55 -9.06
CA GLY A 137 26.25 -9.80 -8.65
C GLY A 137 25.70 -9.83 -7.21
N ALA A 138 25.60 -8.67 -6.53
CA ALA A 138 25.07 -8.60 -5.17
C ALA A 138 23.66 -9.19 -5.06
N ARG A 139 23.40 -9.90 -3.96
CA ARG A 139 22.11 -10.53 -3.68
C ARG A 139 21.19 -9.55 -2.97
N ILE A 140 20.01 -9.29 -3.54
CA ILE A 140 18.98 -8.38 -3.01
C ILE A 140 17.69 -9.13 -2.77
N GLY A 141 17.19 -9.04 -1.53
CA GLY A 141 15.99 -9.75 -1.11
C GLY A 141 14.71 -8.97 -1.39
N THR A 142 13.78 -9.56 -2.17
CA THR A 142 12.40 -9.06 -2.32
C THR A 142 11.49 -10.17 -2.80
N SER A 143 10.23 -10.21 -2.32
CA SER A 143 9.17 -11.09 -2.85
C SER A 143 8.22 -10.35 -3.80
N SER A 144 8.50 -9.08 -4.10
CA SER A 144 7.67 -8.30 -5.02
C SER A 144 8.17 -8.47 -6.45
N VAL A 145 7.32 -9.04 -7.32
CA VAL A 145 7.61 -9.20 -8.75
C VAL A 145 7.92 -7.85 -9.39
N ARG A 146 7.14 -6.81 -9.05
CA ARG A 146 7.38 -5.45 -9.51
C ARG A 146 8.78 -4.94 -9.18
N ARG A 147 9.23 -5.09 -7.91
CA ARG A 147 10.58 -4.68 -7.50
C ARG A 147 11.65 -5.50 -8.20
N ALA A 148 11.48 -6.80 -8.26
CA ALA A 148 12.41 -7.70 -8.90
C ALA A 148 12.63 -7.34 -10.38
N ARG A 149 11.56 -7.07 -11.12
CA ARG A 149 11.62 -6.69 -12.54
C ARG A 149 12.30 -5.34 -12.74
N GLN A 150 11.96 -4.34 -11.93
CA GLN A 150 12.60 -3.03 -12.01
C GLN A 150 14.08 -3.07 -11.61
N LEU A 151 14.44 -3.86 -10.56
CA LEU A 151 15.85 -4.04 -10.18
C LEU A 151 16.67 -4.66 -11.30
N ARG A 152 16.22 -5.79 -11.87
CA ARG A 152 16.92 -6.47 -12.98
C ARG A 152 17.03 -5.58 -14.22
N TRP A 153 16.06 -4.71 -14.45
CA TRP A 153 16.14 -3.74 -15.54
C TRP A 153 17.19 -2.65 -15.30
N LEU A 154 17.26 -2.14 -14.08
CA LEU A 154 18.22 -1.08 -13.72
C LEU A 154 19.66 -1.60 -13.53
N ARG A 155 19.79 -2.79 -12.94
CA ARG A 155 21.04 -3.47 -12.59
C ARG A 155 20.92 -4.95 -12.93
N PRO A 156 21.15 -5.34 -14.20
CA PRO A 156 21.01 -6.72 -14.67
C PRO A 156 21.98 -7.71 -14.00
N ASP A 157 23.05 -7.20 -13.43
CA ASP A 157 24.04 -7.96 -12.67
C ASP A 157 23.51 -8.45 -11.32
N LEU A 158 22.53 -7.75 -10.70
CA LEU A 158 22.03 -8.10 -9.37
C LEU A 158 21.27 -9.43 -9.36
N ARG A 159 21.47 -10.19 -8.29
CA ARG A 159 20.76 -11.44 -8.03
C ARG A 159 19.58 -11.17 -7.09
N VAL A 160 18.38 -11.22 -7.63
CA VAL A 160 17.17 -10.99 -6.83
C VAL A 160 16.66 -12.29 -6.27
N GLU A 161 16.50 -12.33 -4.94
CA GLU A 161 16.06 -13.51 -4.18
C GLU A 161 14.70 -13.27 -3.52
N GLU A 162 13.95 -14.35 -3.34
CA GLU A 162 12.68 -14.29 -2.63
C GLU A 162 12.89 -14.04 -1.13
N TRP A 163 12.32 -12.95 -0.61
CA TRP A 163 12.49 -12.50 0.76
C TRP A 163 11.16 -12.28 1.46
N ARG A 164 10.76 -13.22 2.34
CA ARG A 164 9.43 -13.28 2.95
C ARG A 164 9.43 -12.97 4.43
N GLY A 165 8.21 -12.64 4.92
CA GLY A 165 7.91 -12.29 6.30
C GLY A 165 7.36 -10.87 6.41
N ASN A 166 6.94 -10.47 7.61
CA ASN A 166 6.65 -9.09 7.95
C ASN A 166 7.95 -8.25 7.98
N VAL A 167 7.82 -6.94 8.18
CA VAL A 167 8.98 -6.02 8.17
C VAL A 167 10.06 -6.47 9.15
N GLN A 168 9.70 -6.71 10.40
CA GLN A 168 10.65 -7.11 11.46
C GLN A 168 11.31 -8.47 11.16
N THR A 169 10.55 -9.44 10.67
CA THR A 169 11.09 -10.75 10.26
C THR A 169 12.10 -10.60 9.14
N ARG A 170 11.84 -9.72 8.16
CA ARG A 170 12.76 -9.47 7.04
C ARG A 170 14.04 -8.79 7.50
N LEU A 171 13.95 -7.85 8.44
CA LEU A 171 15.13 -7.19 9.04
C LEU A 171 15.97 -8.18 9.82
N ARG A 172 15.37 -9.06 10.65
CA ARG A 172 16.11 -10.12 11.37
C ARG A 172 16.81 -11.07 10.41
N LYS A 173 16.12 -11.50 9.36
CA LYS A 173 16.73 -12.34 8.33
C LYS A 173 17.91 -11.64 7.65
N LEU A 174 17.79 -10.33 7.33
CA LEU A 174 18.89 -9.56 6.74
C LEU A 174 20.06 -9.47 7.72
N ALA A 175 19.82 -9.20 9.00
CA ALA A 175 20.88 -9.15 10.01
C ALA A 175 21.66 -10.46 10.08
N ALA A 176 20.98 -11.61 9.96
CA ALA A 176 21.56 -12.94 10.06
C ALA A 176 22.15 -13.51 8.76
N ALA A 177 21.81 -12.96 7.59
CA ALA A 177 22.20 -13.50 6.29
C ALA A 177 23.51 -12.86 5.81
N ASP A 178 24.61 -13.60 5.74
CA ASP A 178 25.91 -13.04 5.31
C ASP A 178 25.98 -12.73 3.82
N GLU A 179 25.30 -13.51 3.00
CA GLU A 179 25.38 -13.41 1.54
C GLU A 179 24.42 -12.40 0.91
N VAL A 180 23.47 -11.83 1.68
CA VAL A 180 22.49 -10.86 1.17
C VAL A 180 22.96 -9.45 1.50
N ALA A 181 23.19 -8.66 0.47
CA ALA A 181 23.68 -7.29 0.60
C ALA A 181 22.60 -6.32 1.10
N GLY A 182 21.33 -6.57 0.75
CA GLY A 182 20.23 -5.71 1.16
C GLY A 182 18.85 -6.26 0.81
N ILE A 183 17.82 -5.57 1.26
CA ILE A 183 16.42 -5.89 0.99
C ILE A 183 15.65 -4.62 0.60
N LEU A 184 14.52 -4.79 -0.10
CA LEU A 184 13.62 -3.69 -0.43
C LEU A 184 12.36 -3.72 0.42
N LEU A 185 12.08 -2.60 1.11
CA LEU A 185 10.84 -2.38 1.84
C LEU A 185 10.16 -1.08 1.38
N ALA A 186 8.87 -0.93 1.67
CA ALA A 186 8.16 0.32 1.43
C ALA A 186 8.41 1.29 2.58
N GLN A 187 8.79 2.53 2.29
CA GLN A 187 9.05 3.58 3.26
C GLN A 187 7.89 3.74 4.24
N ALA A 188 6.65 3.87 3.74
CA ALA A 188 5.46 4.00 4.57
C ALA A 188 5.29 2.88 5.62
N GLY A 189 5.76 1.66 5.31
CA GLY A 189 5.71 0.54 6.25
C GLY A 189 6.70 0.69 7.40
N LEU A 190 7.88 1.22 7.12
CA LEU A 190 8.92 1.49 8.12
C LEU A 190 8.49 2.63 9.05
N GLU A 191 8.08 3.77 8.48
CA GLU A 191 7.66 4.95 9.25
C GLU A 191 6.46 4.64 10.16
N ARG A 192 5.47 3.86 9.68
CA ARG A 192 4.32 3.44 10.49
C ARG A 192 4.67 2.49 11.63
N LEU A 193 5.80 1.81 11.53
CA LEU A 193 6.35 0.99 12.61
C LEU A 193 7.26 1.79 13.56
N GLY A 194 7.39 3.10 13.35
CA GLY A 194 8.15 4.01 14.20
C GLY A 194 9.65 4.08 13.89
N PHE A 195 10.09 3.56 12.73
CA PHE A 195 11.49 3.73 12.33
C PHE A 195 11.72 5.15 11.82
N ASP A 196 12.73 5.81 12.37
CA ASP A 196 13.24 7.09 11.87
C ASP A 196 14.21 6.82 10.71
N LEU A 197 13.91 7.36 9.54
CA LEU A 197 14.71 7.19 8.34
C LEU A 197 15.52 8.44 7.97
N SER A 198 15.43 9.50 8.76
CA SER A 198 16.00 10.82 8.44
C SER A 198 17.52 10.85 8.41
N ALA A 199 18.15 9.99 9.22
CA ALA A 199 19.61 9.90 9.33
C ALA A 199 20.28 9.08 8.20
N GLY A 200 19.52 8.50 7.26
CA GLY A 200 20.06 7.58 6.25
C GLY A 200 20.45 6.21 6.84
N THR A 201 20.05 5.94 8.09
CA THR A 201 20.27 4.67 8.79
C THR A 201 18.98 4.17 9.43
N LEU A 202 18.96 2.88 9.75
CA LEU A 202 17.85 2.24 10.45
C LEU A 202 18.44 1.33 11.53
N GLU A 203 18.08 1.64 12.78
CA GLU A 203 18.46 0.83 13.94
C GLU A 203 17.41 -0.26 14.18
N PHE A 204 17.83 -1.51 14.27
CA PHE A 204 16.96 -2.64 14.57
C PHE A 204 17.72 -3.73 15.37
N GLU A 205 17.26 -4.03 16.59
CA GLU A 205 17.80 -5.10 17.46
C GLU A 205 19.35 -5.10 17.54
N ASN A 206 19.96 -3.95 17.83
CA ASN A 206 21.41 -3.72 17.92
C ASN A 206 22.19 -3.84 16.59
N VAL A 207 21.49 -3.80 15.44
CA VAL A 207 22.09 -3.75 14.11
C VAL A 207 21.72 -2.43 13.45
N THR A 208 22.73 -1.72 12.94
CA THR A 208 22.56 -0.51 12.13
C THR A 208 22.63 -0.89 10.67
N PHE A 209 21.54 -0.63 9.95
CA PHE A 209 21.49 -0.75 8.48
C PHE A 209 21.64 0.62 7.84
N GLN A 210 22.23 0.65 6.66
CA GLN A 210 22.20 1.82 5.79
C GLN A 210 20.91 1.80 4.98
N ILE A 211 20.32 2.96 4.76
CA ILE A 211 19.10 3.07 3.96
C ILE A 211 19.26 4.08 2.85
N GLU A 212 18.65 3.78 1.72
CA GLU A 212 18.53 4.70 0.60
C GLU A 212 17.12 4.66 0.03
N SER A 213 16.51 5.84 -0.14
CA SER A 213 15.25 5.95 -0.87
C SER A 213 15.47 5.74 -2.35
N LEU A 214 14.72 4.84 -2.95
CA LEU A 214 14.73 4.60 -4.40
C LEU A 214 13.62 5.39 -5.13
N ALA A 215 13.17 6.51 -4.52
CA ALA A 215 12.26 7.43 -5.18
C ALA A 215 12.86 7.92 -6.51
N GLY A 216 12.04 7.93 -7.57
CA GLY A 216 12.49 8.30 -8.92
C GLY A 216 13.24 7.19 -9.68
N ARG A 217 13.78 6.17 -8.99
CA ARG A 217 14.42 5.00 -9.62
C ARG A 217 13.42 3.85 -9.80
N LEU A 218 12.65 3.55 -8.76
CA LEU A 218 11.60 2.54 -8.81
C LEU A 218 10.23 3.22 -8.75
N LEU A 219 9.35 2.87 -9.69
CA LEU A 219 7.94 3.26 -9.58
C LEU A 219 7.24 2.39 -8.54
N PRO A 220 6.46 3.01 -7.63
CA PRO A 220 5.76 2.32 -6.54
C PRO A 220 4.76 1.27 -7.01
N ALA A 221 4.30 0.43 -6.08
CA ALA A 221 3.12 -0.38 -6.32
C ALA A 221 1.85 0.49 -6.34
N ILE A 222 0.83 0.07 -7.09
CA ILE A 222 -0.51 0.63 -7.02
C ILE A 222 -0.96 0.68 -5.57
N GLY A 223 -1.39 1.83 -5.09
CA GLY A 223 -1.84 2.03 -3.72
C GLY A 223 -0.75 2.00 -2.65
N GLN A 224 0.55 1.98 -3.01
CA GLN A 224 1.62 2.02 -2.01
C GLN A 224 1.53 3.30 -1.18
N GLY A 225 1.67 3.20 0.13
CA GLY A 225 1.55 4.31 1.07
C GLY A 225 0.11 4.63 1.50
N ALA A 226 -0.93 4.18 0.79
CA ALA A 226 -2.31 4.45 1.13
C ALA A 226 -2.89 3.42 2.12
N ILE A 227 -3.71 3.91 3.06
CA ILE A 227 -4.58 3.11 3.93
C ILE A 227 -5.99 3.21 3.36
N ALA A 228 -6.57 2.07 3.00
CA ALA A 228 -7.94 1.99 2.49
C ALA A 228 -8.92 1.61 3.61
N LEU A 229 -10.05 2.29 3.64
CA LEU A 229 -11.18 2.05 4.53
C LEU A 229 -12.31 1.44 3.70
N GLN A 230 -12.45 0.11 3.78
CA GLN A 230 -13.47 -0.63 3.05
C GLN A 230 -14.70 -0.81 3.92
N SER A 231 -15.89 -0.52 3.38
CA SER A 231 -17.16 -0.72 4.06
C SER A 231 -18.22 -1.29 3.11
N ARG A 232 -19.38 -1.63 3.65
CA ARG A 232 -20.54 -1.99 2.84
C ARG A 232 -21.06 -0.77 2.09
N ALA A 233 -21.40 -0.96 0.81
CA ALA A 233 -21.92 0.10 -0.06
C ALA A 233 -23.37 0.51 0.30
N ASP A 234 -24.11 -0.37 1.00
CA ASP A 234 -25.50 -0.16 1.40
C ASP A 234 -25.65 0.41 2.84
N ARG A 235 -24.57 0.97 3.41
CA ARG A 235 -24.55 1.57 4.76
C ARG A 235 -24.22 3.07 4.69
N PRO A 236 -25.19 3.92 4.31
CA PRO A 236 -24.95 5.37 4.14
C PRO A 236 -24.50 6.05 5.45
N GLU A 237 -24.92 5.56 6.62
CA GLU A 237 -24.49 6.07 7.92
C GLU A 237 -22.99 5.82 8.18
N VAL A 238 -22.47 4.67 7.74
CA VAL A 238 -21.03 4.36 7.82
C VAL A 238 -20.26 5.21 6.81
N SER A 239 -20.75 5.32 5.58
CA SER A 239 -20.15 6.15 4.53
C SER A 239 -20.03 7.61 4.98
N ALA A 240 -21.07 8.19 5.56
CA ALA A 240 -21.07 9.56 6.07
C ALA A 240 -20.04 9.82 7.17
N ILE A 241 -19.74 8.80 8.01
CA ILE A 241 -18.66 8.88 9.01
C ILE A 241 -17.30 8.83 8.31
N LEU A 242 -17.09 7.87 7.42
CA LEU A 242 -15.79 7.66 6.75
C LEU A 242 -15.42 8.83 5.81
N GLU A 243 -16.38 9.43 5.12
CA GLU A 243 -16.18 10.61 4.26
C GLU A 243 -15.59 11.81 5.00
N LYS A 244 -15.81 11.93 6.32
CA LYS A 244 -15.24 13.02 7.12
C LYS A 244 -13.74 12.88 7.37
N ILE A 245 -13.23 11.68 7.24
CA ILE A 245 -11.80 11.36 7.38
C ILE A 245 -11.14 10.99 6.04
N ASP A 246 -11.90 11.09 4.93
CA ASP A 246 -11.38 10.84 3.60
C ASP A 246 -10.42 11.95 3.17
N HIS A 247 -9.22 11.57 2.75
CA HIS A 247 -8.24 12.50 2.20
C HIS A 247 -8.44 12.62 0.69
N ARG A 248 -9.11 13.69 0.26
CA ARG A 248 -9.55 13.91 -1.12
C ARG A 248 -8.42 13.73 -2.15
N GLU A 249 -7.25 14.31 -1.92
CA GLU A 249 -6.13 14.26 -2.87
C GLU A 249 -5.63 12.83 -3.04
N THR A 250 -5.46 12.11 -1.92
CA THR A 250 -5.11 10.68 -1.95
C THR A 250 -6.19 9.87 -2.68
N HIS A 251 -7.46 10.13 -2.40
CA HIS A 251 -8.57 9.39 -3.03
C HIS A 251 -8.59 9.55 -4.54
N ILE A 252 -8.38 10.76 -5.05
CA ILE A 252 -8.28 11.04 -6.49
C ILE A 252 -7.15 10.23 -7.11
N ALA A 253 -5.94 10.30 -6.54
CA ALA A 253 -4.79 9.54 -7.01
C ALA A 253 -5.06 8.03 -7.03
N ILE A 254 -5.63 7.50 -5.93
CA ILE A 254 -5.96 6.08 -5.80
C ILE A 254 -7.04 5.64 -6.80
N ARG A 255 -8.01 6.48 -7.12
CA ARG A 255 -9.02 6.17 -8.16
C ARG A 255 -8.36 5.95 -9.52
N ALA A 256 -7.40 6.80 -9.91
CA ALA A 256 -6.66 6.62 -11.17
C ALA A 256 -5.83 5.33 -11.15
N GLU A 257 -5.07 5.10 -10.07
CA GLU A 257 -4.21 3.92 -9.93
C GLU A 257 -5.02 2.61 -9.96
N ARG A 258 -6.15 2.56 -9.25
CA ARG A 258 -7.02 1.38 -9.20
C ARG A 258 -7.77 1.15 -10.51
N GLU A 259 -8.16 2.22 -11.20
CA GLU A 259 -8.75 2.07 -12.53
C GLU A 259 -7.74 1.49 -13.52
N LEU A 260 -6.49 1.94 -13.51
CA LEU A 260 -5.43 1.32 -14.30
C LEU A 260 -5.24 -0.16 -13.93
N GLN A 261 -5.24 -0.50 -12.64
CA GLN A 261 -5.17 -1.89 -12.17
C GLN A 261 -6.33 -2.74 -12.72
N ARG A 262 -7.54 -2.19 -12.71
CA ARG A 262 -8.74 -2.85 -13.23
C ARG A 262 -8.66 -3.09 -14.74
N LEU A 263 -8.22 -2.09 -15.50
CA LEU A 263 -8.06 -2.16 -16.95
C LEU A 263 -6.99 -3.18 -17.37
N LEU A 264 -5.88 -3.23 -16.62
CA LEU A 264 -4.83 -4.23 -16.82
C LEU A 264 -5.27 -5.64 -16.41
N ALA A 265 -6.47 -5.82 -15.83
CA ALA A 265 -6.93 -7.06 -15.19
C ALA A 265 -5.91 -7.62 -14.19
N GLY A 266 -5.09 -6.73 -13.61
CA GLY A 266 -3.94 -7.05 -12.78
C GLY A 266 -4.31 -7.44 -11.36
N ASP A 267 -3.57 -8.41 -10.84
CA ASP A 267 -3.52 -8.73 -9.42
C ASP A 267 -2.18 -8.25 -8.81
N CYS A 268 -1.94 -8.55 -7.53
CA CYS A 268 -0.71 -8.18 -6.83
C CYS A 268 0.56 -8.85 -7.41
N SER A 269 0.45 -9.79 -8.34
CA SER A 269 1.56 -10.46 -9.01
C SER A 269 1.98 -9.77 -10.31
N MET A 270 1.19 -8.83 -10.82
CA MET A 270 1.51 -8.11 -12.05
C MET A 270 2.74 -7.20 -11.85
N PRO A 271 3.74 -7.28 -12.73
CA PRO A 271 4.95 -6.46 -12.64
C PRO A 271 4.72 -5.03 -13.16
N VAL A 272 3.80 -4.30 -12.53
CA VAL A 272 3.47 -2.92 -12.85
C VAL A 272 3.91 -1.99 -11.72
N GLY A 273 4.63 -0.93 -12.06
CA GLY A 273 4.92 0.21 -11.19
C GLY A 273 4.09 1.42 -11.61
N VAL A 274 3.60 2.18 -10.63
CA VAL A 274 2.74 3.34 -10.90
C VAL A 274 3.14 4.50 -10.00
N PHE A 275 3.15 5.69 -10.57
CA PHE A 275 3.36 6.93 -9.85
C PHE A 275 2.27 7.93 -10.23
N THR A 276 1.67 8.55 -9.22
CA THR A 276 0.71 9.64 -9.39
C THR A 276 1.19 10.88 -8.67
N SER A 277 0.95 12.04 -9.27
CA SER A 277 1.09 13.33 -8.61
C SER A 277 -0.10 14.21 -8.91
N LEU A 278 -0.55 14.94 -7.89
CA LEU A 278 -1.65 15.90 -7.99
C LEU A 278 -1.12 17.29 -7.67
N LYS A 279 -1.33 18.24 -8.56
CA LYS A 279 -0.97 19.67 -8.38
C LYS A 279 -2.20 20.51 -8.66
N GLY A 280 -2.86 20.99 -7.61
CA GLY A 280 -4.15 21.66 -7.74
C GLY A 280 -5.19 20.71 -8.34
N ASP A 281 -5.79 21.11 -9.46
CA ASP A 281 -6.76 20.28 -10.19
C ASP A 281 -6.14 19.46 -11.34
N HIS A 282 -4.82 19.31 -11.37
CA HIS A 282 -4.11 18.59 -12.42
C HIS A 282 -3.51 17.29 -11.87
N LEU A 283 -3.97 16.16 -12.37
CA LEU A 283 -3.51 14.82 -12.04
C LEU A 283 -2.60 14.29 -13.15
N HIS A 284 -1.41 13.84 -12.77
CA HIS A 284 -0.48 13.10 -13.64
C HIS A 284 -0.38 11.65 -13.17
N LEU A 285 -0.47 10.71 -14.10
CA LEU A 285 -0.32 9.27 -13.88
C LEU A 285 0.76 8.73 -14.82
N ARG A 286 1.77 8.09 -14.25
CA ARG A 286 2.83 7.39 -14.98
C ARG A 286 2.90 5.94 -14.55
N ALA A 287 3.06 5.03 -15.49
CA ALA A 287 3.16 3.61 -15.22
C ALA A 287 4.30 2.97 -16.02
N ILE A 288 4.89 1.91 -15.47
CA ILE A 288 5.84 1.02 -16.13
C ILE A 288 5.30 -0.41 -16.04
N LEU A 289 5.17 -1.06 -17.18
CA LEU A 289 4.68 -2.44 -17.30
C LEU A 289 5.77 -3.32 -17.87
N PHE A 290 6.03 -4.45 -17.21
CA PHE A 290 6.97 -5.46 -17.69
C PHE A 290 6.20 -6.63 -18.32
N SER A 291 6.71 -7.12 -19.45
CA SER A 291 6.20 -8.32 -20.12
C SER A 291 6.43 -9.57 -19.28
N ALA A 292 5.67 -10.64 -19.52
CA ALA A 292 5.99 -11.97 -19.02
C ALA A 292 7.33 -12.48 -19.57
N ASP A 293 7.66 -12.12 -20.81
CA ASP A 293 8.98 -12.33 -21.39
C ASP A 293 10.00 -11.36 -20.78
N GLU A 294 10.92 -11.88 -19.98
CA GLU A 294 11.92 -11.11 -19.28
C GLU A 294 13.01 -10.49 -20.19
N THR A 295 13.10 -10.91 -21.44
CA THR A 295 14.04 -10.38 -22.43
C THR A 295 13.58 -9.08 -23.05
N LEU A 296 12.27 -8.78 -22.98
CA LEU A 296 11.70 -7.57 -23.53
C LEU A 296 11.85 -6.38 -22.56
N PRO A 297 12.15 -5.18 -23.09
CA PRO A 297 12.17 -3.98 -22.28
C PRO A 297 10.77 -3.66 -21.74
N PRO A 298 10.70 -2.98 -20.59
CA PRO A 298 9.43 -2.52 -20.07
C PRO A 298 8.84 -1.41 -20.94
N ILE A 299 7.54 -1.30 -20.93
CA ILE A 299 6.80 -0.21 -21.57
C ILE A 299 6.46 0.82 -20.50
N THR A 300 6.80 2.07 -20.76
CA THR A 300 6.42 3.20 -19.91
C THR A 300 5.32 3.99 -20.61
N ALA A 301 4.27 4.31 -19.89
CA ALA A 301 3.13 5.08 -20.34
C ALA A 301 2.80 6.17 -19.34
N GLU A 302 2.34 7.33 -19.80
CA GLU A 302 1.90 8.41 -18.94
C GLU A 302 0.80 9.25 -19.59
N ALA A 303 -0.06 9.80 -18.76
CA ALA A 303 -1.07 10.77 -19.14
C ALA A 303 -1.35 11.75 -18.00
N GLU A 304 -1.88 12.91 -18.34
CA GLU A 304 -2.22 13.94 -17.38
C GLU A 304 -3.53 14.64 -17.80
N GLY A 305 -4.24 15.19 -16.81
CA GLY A 305 -5.51 15.86 -17.07
C GLY A 305 -6.20 16.33 -15.80
N ALA A 306 -7.48 16.65 -15.92
CA ALA A 306 -8.24 17.15 -14.79
C ALA A 306 -8.40 16.11 -13.69
N ALA A 307 -8.17 16.51 -12.44
CA ALA A 307 -8.34 15.68 -11.25
C ALA A 307 -9.77 15.14 -11.06
N SER A 308 -10.76 15.75 -11.71
CA SER A 308 -12.15 15.28 -11.75
C SER A 308 -12.35 14.04 -12.63
N GLU A 309 -11.39 13.73 -13.53
CA GLU A 309 -11.49 12.63 -14.51
C GLU A 309 -10.40 11.55 -14.33
N PRO A 310 -10.14 11.02 -13.11
CA PRO A 310 -9.03 10.11 -12.86
C PRO A 310 -9.13 8.80 -13.65
N SER A 311 -10.35 8.32 -13.91
CA SER A 311 -10.58 7.11 -14.71
C SER A 311 -10.26 7.29 -16.19
N LYS A 312 -10.46 8.49 -16.73
CA LYS A 312 -10.10 8.81 -18.12
C LYS A 312 -8.58 8.84 -18.28
N ILE A 313 -7.87 9.47 -17.35
CA ILE A 313 -6.40 9.50 -17.34
C ILE A 313 -5.83 8.07 -17.28
N ALA A 314 -6.41 7.21 -16.43
CA ALA A 314 -6.02 5.81 -16.35
C ALA A 314 -6.26 5.06 -17.68
N ALA A 315 -7.38 5.32 -18.36
CA ALA A 315 -7.68 4.72 -19.66
C ALA A 315 -6.71 5.20 -20.76
N GLU A 316 -6.30 6.46 -20.73
CA GLU A 316 -5.31 7.03 -21.67
C GLU A 316 -3.92 6.41 -21.44
N VAL A 317 -3.51 6.14 -20.19
CA VAL A 317 -2.29 5.38 -19.87
C VAL A 317 -2.43 3.94 -20.36
N PHE A 318 -3.56 3.29 -20.07
CA PHE A 318 -3.81 1.91 -20.49
C PHE A 318 -3.74 1.73 -22.01
N ALA A 319 -4.27 2.67 -22.77
CA ALA A 319 -4.28 2.63 -24.24
C ALA A 319 -2.88 2.68 -24.87
N GLN A 320 -1.84 3.04 -24.11
CA GLN A 320 -0.44 3.05 -24.58
C GLN A 320 0.26 1.70 -24.35
N PHE A 321 -0.39 0.79 -23.62
CA PHE A 321 0.10 -0.59 -23.48
C PHE A 321 -0.46 -1.48 -24.60
N PRO A 322 0.28 -2.53 -25.02
CA PRO A 322 -0.11 -3.41 -26.12
C PRO A 322 -1.34 -4.27 -25.82
#